data_44a16fda695311d2b3172a618f7de558
#
_entry.id   44a16fda695311d2b3172a618f7de558
#
_cell.length_a   1.000
_cell.length_b   1.000
_cell.length_c   1.000
_cell.angle_alpha   90.00
_cell.angle_beta   90.00
_cell.angle_gamma   90.00
#
_symmetry.space_group_name_H-M   'P 1'
#
loop_
_entity.id
_entity.type
_entity.pdbx_description
1 polymer ?
#
loop_
_entity_poly.entity_id
_entity_poly.type
_entity_poly.pdbx_seq_one_letter_code
_entity_poly.pdbx_strand_id
1 'polypeptide(L)'
;MLMKMKLLITIFCMLFSGLCNWHLLHANTAPLHVEVIELKRQGWKVTETHSSVEARPGIKPYQNLKRVVHVVKYRLKKGTEVLFCVVEYDSQWDTIRESCADSLQQAEEKL
;
A
#
# COMPACT_ATOMS: atom_id res chain seq x y z
N MET A 1 39.96 -40.96 -2.16
CA MET A 1 38.52 -41.09 -1.77
C MET A 1 38.01 -39.96 -0.90
N LEU A 2 38.73 -39.49 0.09
CA LEU A 2 38.28 -38.40 0.97
C LEU A 2 38.14 -37.04 0.28
N MET A 3 38.94 -36.73 -0.77
CA MET A 3 38.84 -35.46 -1.51
C MET A 3 37.58 -35.35 -2.39
N LYS A 4 37.10 -36.45 -2.95
CA LYS A 4 35.87 -36.48 -3.76
C LYS A 4 34.62 -36.31 -2.91
N MET A 5 34.66 -36.79 -1.68
CA MET A 5 33.53 -36.66 -0.76
C MET A 5 33.40 -35.25 -0.19
N LYS A 6 34.52 -34.57 0.04
CA LYS A 6 34.51 -33.13 0.45
C LYS A 6 34.00 -32.21 -0.64
N LEU A 7 34.33 -32.52 -1.90
CA LEU A 7 33.84 -31.71 -3.05
C LEU A 7 32.33 -31.87 -3.26
N LEU A 8 31.80 -33.08 -3.05
CA LEU A 8 30.36 -33.34 -3.15
C LEU A 8 29.55 -32.65 -2.05
N ILE A 9 30.10 -32.58 -0.83
CA ILE A 9 29.44 -31.88 0.29
C ILE A 9 29.44 -30.40 0.08
N THR A 10 30.51 -29.80 -0.45
CA THR A 10 30.59 -28.37 -0.77
C THR A 10 29.65 -27.99 -1.90
N ILE A 11 29.50 -28.82 -2.91
CA ILE A 11 28.55 -28.55 -4.02
C ILE A 11 27.11 -28.68 -3.53
N PHE A 12 26.83 -29.63 -2.63
CA PHE A 12 25.50 -29.80 -2.04
C PHE A 12 25.09 -28.60 -1.14
N CYS A 13 26.04 -28.06 -0.37
CA CYS A 13 25.77 -26.86 0.45
C CYS A 13 25.54 -25.59 -0.40
N MET A 14 26.22 -25.47 -1.56
CA MET A 14 26.00 -24.34 -2.46
C MET A 14 24.64 -24.39 -3.18
N LEU A 15 24.14 -25.59 -3.47
CA LEU A 15 22.81 -25.77 -4.05
C LEU A 15 21.68 -25.53 -3.04
N PHE A 16 21.93 -25.72 -1.75
CA PHE A 16 20.93 -25.48 -0.70
C PHE A 16 20.88 -24.02 -0.26
N SER A 17 21.94 -23.25 -0.45
CA SER A 17 21.98 -21.83 -0.07
C SER A 17 21.10 -20.93 -0.94
N GLY A 18 20.74 -21.39 -2.13
CA GLY A 18 19.86 -20.66 -3.04
C GLY A 18 18.37 -20.73 -2.69
N LEU A 19 17.97 -21.66 -1.85
CA LEU A 19 16.56 -21.89 -1.51
C LEU A 19 16.10 -21.16 -0.24
N CYS A 20 17.01 -20.64 0.57
CA CYS A 20 16.67 -19.97 1.83
C CYS A 20 16.26 -18.49 1.70
N ASN A 21 16.43 -17.87 0.53
CA ASN A 21 16.14 -16.45 0.34
C ASN A 21 14.71 -16.13 -0.10
N TRP A 22 13.86 -17.11 -0.26
CA TRP A 22 12.49 -16.89 -0.74
C TRP A 22 11.49 -16.54 0.36
N HIS A 23 11.86 -16.71 1.62
CA HIS A 23 10.92 -16.47 2.72
C HIS A 23 10.91 -15.06 3.28
N LEU A 24 11.81 -14.18 2.84
CA LEU A 24 11.88 -12.79 3.35
C LEU A 24 11.04 -11.79 2.55
N LEU A 25 10.41 -12.20 1.45
CA LEU A 25 9.64 -11.30 0.57
C LEU A 25 8.15 -11.19 0.91
N HIS A 26 7.70 -11.87 1.96
CA HIS A 26 6.31 -11.83 2.41
C HIS A 26 6.16 -11.06 3.72
N ALA A 27 6.96 -10.02 3.93
CA ALA A 27 6.66 -9.06 4.97
C ALA A 27 5.32 -8.41 4.63
N ASN A 28 4.34 -8.59 5.50
CA ASN A 28 3.01 -8.03 5.45
C ASN A 28 3.04 -6.54 5.10
N THR A 29 3.01 -6.24 3.83
CA THR A 29 2.56 -4.95 3.39
C THR A 29 1.05 -5.00 3.47
N ALA A 30 0.48 -4.29 4.43
CA ALA A 30 -0.93 -4.00 4.42
C ALA A 30 -1.32 -3.58 2.99
N PRO A 31 -2.44 -4.05 2.43
CA PRO A 31 -2.91 -3.65 1.11
C PRO A 31 -3.32 -2.18 1.16
N LEU A 32 -2.36 -1.31 1.12
CA LEU A 32 -2.56 0.11 1.30
C LEU A 32 -2.33 0.78 -0.05
N HIS A 33 -3.39 1.41 -0.56
CA HIS A 33 -3.27 2.43 -1.58
C HIS A 33 -2.70 1.94 -2.92
N VAL A 34 -3.39 1.01 -3.55
CA VAL A 34 -2.97 0.40 -4.82
C VAL A 34 -2.70 1.45 -5.89
N GLU A 35 -3.55 2.46 -6.01
CA GLU A 35 -3.38 3.54 -6.99
C GLU A 35 -2.13 4.38 -6.69
N VAL A 36 -1.92 4.76 -5.44
CA VAL A 36 -0.74 5.53 -5.04
C VAL A 36 0.55 4.72 -5.25
N ILE A 37 0.53 3.44 -4.94
CA ILE A 37 1.68 2.55 -5.17
C ILE A 37 2.00 2.46 -6.65
N GLU A 38 0.99 2.31 -7.49
CA GLU A 38 1.17 2.21 -8.94
C GLU A 38 1.70 3.52 -9.53
N LEU A 39 1.19 4.66 -9.08
CA LEU A 39 1.72 5.96 -9.47
C LEU A 39 3.19 6.13 -9.09
N LYS A 40 3.60 5.68 -7.90
CA LYS A 40 5.02 5.68 -7.50
C LYS A 40 5.87 4.83 -8.43
N ARG A 41 5.40 3.68 -8.87
CA ARG A 41 6.09 2.84 -9.86
C ARG A 41 6.27 3.56 -11.19
N GLN A 42 5.31 4.39 -11.58
CA GLN A 42 5.35 5.18 -12.80
C GLN A 42 6.24 6.44 -12.68
N GLY A 43 6.87 6.67 -11.55
CA GLY A 43 7.78 7.79 -11.32
C GLY A 43 7.16 9.00 -10.63
N TRP A 44 5.92 8.91 -10.16
CA TRP A 44 5.29 9.95 -9.35
C TRP A 44 5.89 9.97 -7.95
N LYS A 45 6.13 11.17 -7.43
CA LYS A 45 6.66 11.38 -6.07
C LYS A 45 5.61 12.03 -5.20
N VAL A 46 5.43 11.48 -4.00
CA VAL A 46 4.57 12.10 -2.98
C VAL A 46 5.29 13.32 -2.41
N THR A 47 4.69 14.49 -2.56
CA THR A 47 5.22 15.75 -2.05
C THR A 47 4.57 16.20 -0.76
N GLU A 48 3.30 15.84 -0.54
CA GLU A 48 2.56 16.13 0.67
C GLU A 48 1.66 14.95 1.05
N THR A 49 1.52 14.73 2.34
CA THR A 49 0.60 13.74 2.90
C THR A 49 -0.14 14.38 4.07
N HIS A 50 -1.45 14.29 4.06
CA HIS A 50 -2.30 14.79 5.14
C HIS A 50 -3.25 13.68 5.59
N SER A 51 -3.16 13.30 6.86
CA SER A 51 -4.02 12.28 7.46
C SER A 51 -4.99 12.92 8.43
N SER A 52 -6.23 12.49 8.37
CA SER A 52 -7.28 12.93 9.29
C SER A 52 -8.20 11.76 9.65
N VAL A 53 -8.93 11.93 10.75
CA VAL A 53 -9.96 11.01 11.20
C VAL A 53 -11.26 11.77 11.25
N GLU A 54 -12.27 11.27 10.54
CA GLU A 54 -13.59 11.89 10.46
C GLU A 54 -14.62 10.98 11.14
N ALA A 55 -15.50 11.60 11.93
CA ALA A 55 -16.68 10.93 12.45
C ALA A 55 -17.85 11.19 11.51
N ARG A 56 -18.45 10.11 11.01
CA ARG A 56 -19.63 10.17 10.12
C ARG A 56 -20.80 9.43 10.76
N PRO A 57 -22.05 9.74 10.37
CA PRO A 57 -23.21 8.97 10.84
C PRO A 57 -23.05 7.49 10.53
N GLY A 58 -23.45 6.63 11.48
CA GLY A 58 -23.46 5.19 11.26
C GLY A 58 -24.47 4.79 10.18
N ILE A 59 -24.31 3.57 9.67
CA ILE A 59 -25.19 3.00 8.63
C ILE A 59 -26.23 2.12 9.29
N LYS A 60 -27.43 2.11 8.76
CA LYS A 60 -28.53 1.27 9.26
C LYS A 60 -28.10 -0.18 9.42
N PRO A 61 -28.38 -0.86 10.53
CA PRO A 61 -29.26 -0.42 11.65
C PRO A 61 -28.51 0.36 12.74
N TYR A 62 -27.23 0.72 12.56
CA TYR A 62 -26.37 1.34 13.57
C TYR A 62 -26.23 2.86 13.40
N GLN A 63 -27.25 3.53 12.89
CA GLN A 63 -27.20 4.97 12.61
C GLN A 63 -26.98 5.86 13.84
N ASN A 64 -27.24 5.35 15.04
CA ASN A 64 -26.98 6.06 16.30
C ASN A 64 -25.52 5.96 16.77
N LEU A 65 -24.72 5.10 16.13
CA LEU A 65 -23.30 4.96 16.40
C LEU A 65 -22.50 5.77 15.39
N LYS A 66 -21.52 6.51 15.88
CA LYS A 66 -20.59 7.23 14.98
C LYS A 66 -19.68 6.25 14.27
N ARG A 67 -19.57 6.42 12.97
CA ARG A 67 -18.65 5.71 12.11
C ARG A 67 -17.36 6.49 12.00
N VAL A 68 -16.22 5.84 12.16
CA VAL A 68 -14.90 6.46 12.05
C VAL A 68 -14.32 6.12 10.67
N VAL A 69 -13.95 7.16 9.95
CA VAL A 69 -13.31 7.06 8.64
C VAL A 69 -11.92 7.73 8.70
N HIS A 70 -10.90 6.96 8.35
CA HIS A 70 -9.55 7.47 8.22
C HIS A 70 -9.36 7.97 6.78
N VAL A 71 -8.98 9.22 6.64
CA VAL A 71 -8.77 9.86 5.34
C VAL A 71 -7.32 10.26 5.20
N VAL A 72 -6.69 9.84 4.12
CA VAL A 72 -5.33 10.24 3.77
C VAL A 72 -5.36 10.92 2.41
N LYS A 73 -4.86 12.13 2.34
CA LYS A 73 -4.78 12.93 1.13
C LYS A 73 -3.31 13.05 0.72
N TYR A 74 -3.04 12.70 -0.52
CA TYR A 74 -1.70 12.76 -1.11
C TYR A 74 -1.65 13.78 -2.22
N ARG A 75 -0.57 14.53 -2.27
CA ARG A 75 -0.18 15.30 -3.44
C ARG A 75 1.03 14.64 -4.06
N LEU A 76 0.93 14.31 -5.35
CA LEU A 76 2.00 13.67 -6.10
C LEU A 76 2.44 14.57 -7.24
N LYS A 77 3.71 14.50 -7.57
CA LYS A 77 4.31 15.29 -8.65
C LYS A 77 5.17 14.41 -9.54
N LYS A 78 5.04 14.61 -10.85
CA LYS A 78 5.91 14.02 -11.87
C LYS A 78 6.24 15.09 -12.92
N GLY A 79 7.50 15.56 -12.94
CA GLY A 79 7.86 16.71 -13.77
C GLY A 79 7.09 17.96 -13.37
N THR A 80 6.30 18.51 -14.29
CA THR A 80 5.42 19.66 -14.05
C THR A 80 3.97 19.25 -13.71
N GLU A 81 3.65 17.95 -13.80
CA GLU A 81 2.32 17.45 -13.52
C GLU A 81 2.11 17.21 -12.03
N VAL A 82 0.91 17.50 -11.56
CA VAL A 82 0.48 17.32 -10.18
C VAL A 82 -0.81 16.51 -10.16
N LEU A 83 -0.86 15.49 -9.30
CA LEU A 83 -2.05 14.71 -9.01
C LEU A 83 -2.38 14.76 -7.52
N PHE A 84 -3.65 14.67 -7.22
CA PHE A 84 -4.17 14.53 -5.87
C PHE A 84 -4.87 13.17 -5.72
N CYS A 85 -4.50 12.42 -4.70
CA CYS A 85 -5.14 11.16 -4.37
C CYS A 85 -5.76 11.24 -2.99
N VAL A 86 -6.95 10.70 -2.85
CA VAL A 86 -7.65 10.57 -1.57
C VAL A 86 -7.89 9.10 -1.31
N VAL A 87 -7.54 8.66 -0.12
CA VAL A 87 -7.74 7.30 0.34
C VAL A 87 -8.59 7.34 1.59
N GLU A 88 -9.68 6.62 1.60
CA GLU A 88 -10.55 6.47 2.75
C GLU A 88 -10.58 5.03 3.23
N TYR A 89 -10.31 4.82 4.50
CA TYR A 89 -10.55 3.57 5.18
C TYR A 89 -11.74 3.71 6.13
N ASP A 90 -12.76 2.92 5.89
CA ASP A 90 -13.96 2.86 6.71
C ASP A 90 -13.91 1.65 7.63
N SER A 91 -13.80 1.91 8.94
CA SER A 91 -13.67 0.85 9.93
C SER A 91 -14.95 0.02 10.10
N GLN A 92 -16.12 0.57 9.80
CA GLN A 92 -17.39 -0.14 9.92
C GLN A 92 -17.58 -1.16 8.80
N TRP A 93 -17.15 -0.82 7.59
CA TRP A 93 -17.25 -1.67 6.41
C TRP A 93 -15.99 -2.49 6.14
N ASP A 94 -14.89 -2.17 6.82
CA ASP A 94 -13.56 -2.72 6.53
C ASP A 94 -13.20 -2.58 5.04
N THR A 95 -13.48 -1.41 4.49
CA THR A 95 -13.27 -1.10 3.08
C THR A 95 -12.31 0.05 2.90
N ILE A 96 -11.51 -0.03 1.83
CA ILE A 96 -10.63 1.04 1.38
C ILE A 96 -11.13 1.53 0.03
N ARG A 97 -11.29 2.84 -0.10
CA ARG A 97 -11.62 3.50 -1.36
C ARG A 97 -10.52 4.48 -1.72
N GLU A 98 -10.13 4.48 -2.97
CA GLU A 98 -9.11 5.39 -3.50
C GLU A 98 -9.64 6.13 -4.72
N SER A 99 -9.22 7.38 -4.86
CA SER A 99 -9.51 8.19 -6.02
C SER A 99 -8.37 9.18 -6.26
N CYS A 100 -7.96 9.31 -7.51
CA CYS A 100 -6.96 10.28 -7.94
C CYS A 100 -7.52 11.18 -9.05
N ALA A 101 -7.18 12.46 -9.01
CA ALA A 101 -7.58 13.44 -10.00
C ALA A 101 -6.61 14.63 -10.04
N ASP A 102 -6.79 15.51 -11.02
CA ASP A 102 -5.97 16.72 -11.20
C ASP A 102 -6.16 17.76 -10.08
N SER A 103 -7.30 17.72 -9.38
CA SER A 103 -7.59 18.55 -8.22
C SER A 103 -8.06 17.70 -7.05
N LEU A 104 -7.84 18.22 -5.84
CA LEU A 104 -8.29 17.55 -4.63
C LEU A 104 -9.82 17.41 -4.58
N GLN A 105 -10.53 18.45 -4.99
CA GLN A 105 -12.00 18.43 -5.04
C GLN A 105 -12.52 17.32 -5.94
N GLN A 106 -11.97 17.17 -7.15
CA GLN A 106 -12.37 16.08 -8.07
C GLN A 106 -12.04 14.69 -7.51
N ALA A 107 -10.92 14.55 -6.84
CA ALA A 107 -10.56 13.29 -6.19
C ALA A 107 -11.55 12.93 -5.08
N GLU A 108 -11.98 13.89 -4.28
CA GLU A 108 -12.99 13.70 -3.23
C GLU A 108 -14.38 13.37 -3.81
N GLU A 109 -14.78 14.03 -4.89
CA GLU A 109 -16.08 13.80 -5.55
C GLU A 109 -16.23 12.41 -6.18
N LYS A 110 -15.13 11.77 -6.54
CA LYS A 110 -15.13 10.44 -7.14
C LYS A 110 -15.22 9.29 -6.10
N LEU A 111 -15.06 9.58 -4.83
CA LEU A 111 -15.21 8.60 -3.78
C LEU A 111 -16.69 8.29 -3.54
#